data_fccb76308ccb36adc10786a1a328df7e
#
_entry.id   fccb76308ccb36adc10786a1a328df7e
#
_cell.length_a   1.000
_cell.length_b   1.000
_cell.length_c   1.000
_cell.angle_alpha   90.00
_cell.angle_beta   90.00
_cell.angle_gamma   90.00
#
_symmetry.space_group_name_H-M   'P 1'
#
loop_
_entity.id
_entity.type
_entity.pdbx_description
1 polymer ?
#
loop_
_entity_poly.entity_id
_entity_poly.type
_entity_poly.pdbx_seq_one_letter_code
_entity_poly.pdbx_strand_id
1 'polypeptide(L)'
;MSERQRGTTRPRVPETSAGGFVLCSDGSLRVALIGRLNRGGRIDWCVPKGHPEGDENLEQAAIREIAEETGLEAEIIVNLGDIHYEFSAGNKLISKTVHHFLMRQTGGHLTVENDPQREAVDVQWFEIENLDNTLAHENERRMGRGVQEWLARQ
;
A
#
# COMPACT_ATOMS: atom_id res chain seq x y z
N MET A 1 24.27 -34.72 3.89
CA MET A 1 22.89 -34.64 3.79
C MET A 1 22.32 -33.43 4.36
N SER A 2 22.24 -33.36 5.64
CA SER A 2 21.66 -32.19 6.25
C SER A 2 22.48 -30.97 5.98
N GLU A 3 23.76 -31.16 5.69
CA GLU A 3 24.60 -30.02 5.37
C GLU A 3 24.10 -29.25 4.17
N ARG A 4 23.60 -29.96 3.17
CA ARG A 4 23.09 -29.28 2.00
C ARG A 4 21.90 -28.41 2.33
N GLN A 5 21.03 -28.91 3.18
CA GLN A 5 19.88 -28.14 3.58
C GLN A 5 20.26 -26.88 4.32
N ARG A 6 21.27 -27.00 5.18
CA ARG A 6 21.74 -25.83 5.88
C ARG A 6 22.29 -24.79 4.94
N GLY A 7 23.00 -25.25 3.89
CA GLY A 7 23.58 -24.31 2.94
C GLY A 7 22.55 -23.57 2.12
N THR A 8 21.32 -24.11 2.01
CA THR A 8 20.26 -23.45 1.23
C THR A 8 19.31 -22.64 2.10
N THR A 9 19.43 -22.75 3.42
CA THR A 9 18.53 -22.05 4.33
C THR A 9 18.98 -20.62 4.52
N ARG A 10 18.08 -19.69 4.30
CA ARG A 10 18.31 -18.26 4.56
C ARG A 10 17.44 -17.83 5.73
N PRO A 11 17.92 -16.89 6.55
CA PRO A 11 17.08 -16.34 7.60
C PRO A 11 15.78 -15.77 6.99
N ARG A 12 14.65 -16.11 7.57
CA ARG A 12 13.36 -15.57 7.18
C ARG A 12 13.02 -14.43 8.12
N VAL A 13 12.83 -13.24 7.54
CA VAL A 13 12.57 -12.04 8.32
C VAL A 13 11.15 -11.59 8.03
N PRO A 14 10.24 -11.63 9.02
CA PRO A 14 8.90 -11.13 8.80
C PRO A 14 8.87 -9.61 8.78
N GLU A 15 8.09 -9.05 7.86
CA GLU A 15 7.83 -7.62 7.81
C GLU A 15 6.33 -7.40 7.63
N THR A 16 5.84 -6.32 8.23
CA THR A 16 4.43 -5.97 8.15
C THR A 16 4.31 -4.53 7.70
N SER A 17 3.38 -4.28 6.79
CA SER A 17 3.01 -2.94 6.37
C SER A 17 1.50 -2.79 6.43
N ALA A 18 1.04 -1.55 6.50
CA ALA A 18 -0.38 -1.23 6.47
C ALA A 18 -0.59 0.03 5.64
N GLY A 19 -1.69 0.07 4.91
CA GLY A 19 -2.04 1.20 4.08
C GLY A 19 -3.39 0.96 3.43
N GLY A 20 -3.62 1.57 2.27
CA GLY A 20 -4.86 1.30 1.58
C GLY A 20 -5.30 2.38 0.63
N PHE A 21 -6.58 2.29 0.29
CA PHE A 21 -7.22 3.14 -0.70
C PHE A 21 -8.06 4.20 0.01
N VAL A 22 -7.84 5.48 -0.33
CA VAL A 22 -8.59 6.58 0.28
C VAL A 22 -9.57 7.14 -0.74
N LEU A 23 -10.86 7.04 -0.44
CA LEU A 23 -11.91 7.59 -1.28
C LEU A 23 -11.91 9.11 -1.16
N CYS A 24 -12.05 9.78 -2.28
CA CYS A 24 -12.11 11.22 -2.35
C CYS A 24 -13.40 11.73 -1.65
N SER A 25 -13.26 12.83 -0.91
CA SER A 25 -14.39 13.38 -0.15
C SER A 25 -15.41 14.12 -1.00
N ASP A 26 -15.12 14.33 -2.29
CA ASP A 26 -16.03 15.07 -3.17
C ASP A 26 -17.17 14.20 -3.72
N GLY A 27 -17.27 12.95 -3.29
CA GLY A 27 -18.30 12.04 -3.73
C GLY A 27 -17.99 11.30 -5.02
N SER A 28 -16.90 11.63 -5.69
CA SER A 28 -16.47 10.87 -6.86
C SER A 28 -15.90 9.51 -6.42
N LEU A 29 -15.96 8.53 -7.33
CA LEU A 29 -15.41 7.21 -7.06
C LEU A 29 -13.95 7.18 -7.48
N ARG A 30 -13.11 7.95 -6.76
CA ARG A 30 -11.68 8.04 -7.01
C ARG A 30 -10.91 7.75 -5.74
N VAL A 31 -9.73 7.16 -5.91
CA VAL A 31 -8.83 6.87 -4.80
C VAL A 31 -7.45 7.44 -5.09
N ALA A 32 -6.69 7.71 -4.02
CA ALA A 32 -5.36 8.28 -4.14
C ALA A 32 -4.33 7.16 -4.31
N LEU A 33 -3.47 7.30 -5.30
CA LEU A 33 -2.33 6.40 -5.49
C LEU A 33 -1.05 7.23 -5.54
N ILE A 34 0.06 6.61 -5.15
CA ILE A 34 1.37 7.25 -5.23
C ILE A 34 2.13 6.69 -6.43
N GLY A 35 2.94 7.56 -7.03
CA GLY A 35 3.82 7.19 -8.12
C GLY A 35 5.24 7.00 -7.61
N ARG A 36 5.86 5.88 -7.97
CA ARG A 36 7.23 5.57 -7.58
C ARG A 36 8.03 5.28 -8.84
N LEU A 37 9.26 5.78 -8.88
CA LEU A 37 10.13 5.49 -10.02
C LEU A 37 10.62 4.05 -9.95
N ASN A 38 10.44 3.32 -11.04
CA ASN A 38 10.99 1.98 -11.17
C ASN A 38 12.39 2.06 -11.79
N ARG A 39 13.04 0.90 -11.97
CA ARG A 39 14.40 0.84 -12.47
C ARG A 39 14.54 1.38 -13.89
N GLY A 40 13.46 1.32 -14.68
CA GLY A 40 13.46 1.84 -16.03
C GLY A 40 13.20 3.34 -16.12
N GLY A 41 13.08 4.02 -14.99
CA GLY A 41 12.82 5.46 -14.96
C GLY A 41 11.37 5.82 -15.21
N ARG A 42 10.47 4.86 -15.18
CA ARG A 42 9.04 5.09 -15.34
C ARG A 42 8.36 5.13 -14.00
N ILE A 43 7.15 5.65 -13.99
CA ILE A 43 6.37 5.72 -12.76
C ILE A 43 5.49 4.48 -12.64
N ASP A 44 5.64 3.77 -11.52
CA ASP A 44 4.72 2.73 -11.11
C ASP A 44 3.71 3.33 -10.15
N TRP A 45 2.42 3.14 -10.41
CA TRP A 45 1.37 3.61 -9.52
C TRP A 45 1.07 2.51 -8.51
N CYS A 46 1.10 2.89 -7.23
CA CYS A 46 1.07 1.94 -6.13
C CYS A 46 0.13 2.43 -5.03
N VAL A 47 -0.33 1.48 -4.24
CA VAL A 47 -1.11 1.77 -3.04
C VAL A 47 -0.17 2.32 -1.96
N PRO A 48 -0.48 3.46 -1.33
CA PRO A 48 0.35 3.98 -0.23
C PRO A 48 0.30 3.05 0.97
N LYS A 49 1.46 2.78 1.58
CA LYS A 49 1.60 1.89 2.72
C LYS A 49 2.96 2.05 3.35
N GLY A 50 3.09 1.56 4.59
CA GLY A 50 4.38 1.54 5.26
C GLY A 50 4.32 0.75 6.56
N HIS A 51 5.43 0.73 7.27
CA HIS A 51 5.60 -0.08 8.47
C HIS A 51 4.98 0.60 9.69
N PRO A 52 4.34 -0.17 10.60
CA PRO A 52 3.94 0.40 11.89
C PRO A 52 5.16 0.90 12.67
N GLU A 53 4.96 1.93 13.46
CA GLU A 53 5.99 2.53 14.29
C GLU A 53 5.56 2.48 15.76
N GLY A 54 6.52 2.18 16.65
CA GLY A 54 6.24 2.16 18.07
C GLY A 54 5.09 1.23 18.41
N ASP A 55 4.10 1.75 19.12
CA ASP A 55 2.95 0.97 19.57
C ASP A 55 1.75 1.07 18.66
N GLU A 56 1.93 1.55 17.43
CA GLU A 56 0.82 1.67 16.49
C GLU A 56 0.20 0.31 16.20
N ASN A 57 -1.13 0.27 16.18
CA ASN A 57 -1.82 -0.86 15.57
C ASN A 57 -1.85 -0.66 14.05
N LEU A 58 -2.37 -1.65 13.33
CA LEU A 58 -2.35 -1.61 11.87
C LEU A 58 -3.17 -0.45 11.31
N GLU A 59 -4.32 -0.15 11.94
CA GLU A 59 -5.17 0.94 11.48
C GLU A 59 -4.48 2.30 11.68
N GLN A 60 -3.85 2.48 12.82
CA GLN A 60 -3.11 3.72 13.09
C GLN A 60 -1.96 3.89 12.13
N ALA A 61 -1.24 2.79 11.84
CA ALA A 61 -0.14 2.83 10.90
C ALA A 61 -0.62 3.20 9.50
N ALA A 62 -1.75 2.61 9.07
CA ALA A 62 -2.31 2.90 7.76
C ALA A 62 -2.68 4.37 7.63
N ILE A 63 -3.35 4.93 8.65
CA ILE A 63 -3.77 6.32 8.63
C ILE A 63 -2.56 7.25 8.58
N ARG A 64 -1.53 6.96 9.36
CA ARG A 64 -0.32 7.78 9.37
C ARG A 64 0.41 7.70 8.03
N GLU A 65 0.55 6.49 7.47
CA GLU A 65 1.23 6.35 6.17
C GLU A 65 0.48 7.07 5.06
N ILE A 66 -0.85 7.04 5.09
CA ILE A 66 -1.64 7.81 4.13
C ILE A 66 -1.30 9.30 4.26
N ALA A 67 -1.25 9.82 5.48
CA ALA A 67 -0.95 11.24 5.67
C ALA A 67 0.45 11.58 5.16
N GLU A 68 1.43 10.72 5.43
CA GLU A 68 2.80 10.99 5.02
C GLU A 68 2.98 10.88 3.51
N GLU A 69 2.41 9.85 2.90
CA GLU A 69 2.67 9.59 1.49
C GLU A 69 1.74 10.35 0.55
N THR A 70 0.54 10.68 0.99
CA THR A 70 -0.44 11.33 0.11
C THR A 70 -0.83 12.73 0.55
N GLY A 71 -0.57 13.11 1.79
CA GLY A 71 -1.03 14.38 2.34
C GLY A 71 -2.46 14.37 2.83
N LEU A 72 -3.14 13.24 2.77
CA LEU A 72 -4.56 13.16 3.12
C LEU A 72 -4.76 12.73 4.56
N GLU A 73 -5.77 13.31 5.20
CA GLU A 73 -6.32 12.81 6.45
C GLU A 73 -7.46 11.87 6.10
N ALA A 74 -7.53 10.74 6.80
CA ALA A 74 -8.48 9.71 6.43
C ALA A 74 -8.95 8.93 7.64
N GLU A 75 -10.11 8.28 7.50
CA GLU A 75 -10.62 7.38 8.51
C GLU A 75 -10.95 6.04 7.86
N ILE A 76 -10.86 4.98 8.64
CA ILE A 76 -11.06 3.61 8.16
C ILE A 76 -12.55 3.38 7.91
N ILE A 77 -12.88 2.78 6.75
CA ILE A 77 -14.22 2.30 6.46
C ILE A 77 -14.30 0.80 6.71
N VAL A 78 -13.37 0.03 6.12
CA VAL A 78 -13.40 -1.42 6.22
C VAL A 78 -12.02 -1.99 5.95
N ASN A 79 -11.74 -3.15 6.55
CA ASN A 79 -10.54 -3.93 6.29
C ASN A 79 -10.79 -4.74 5.01
N LEU A 80 -9.93 -4.56 4.01
CA LEU A 80 -10.04 -5.28 2.73
C LEU A 80 -9.32 -6.61 2.73
N GLY A 81 -8.48 -6.86 3.74
CA GLY A 81 -7.68 -8.06 3.80
C GLY A 81 -6.20 -7.77 3.64
N ASP A 82 -5.43 -8.84 3.54
CA ASP A 82 -3.99 -8.70 3.45
C ASP A 82 -3.44 -9.48 2.25
N ILE A 83 -2.21 -9.12 1.89
CA ILE A 83 -1.43 -9.79 0.85
C ILE A 83 -0.15 -10.26 1.51
N HIS A 84 0.26 -11.47 1.19
CA HIS A 84 1.51 -12.03 1.67
C HIS A 84 2.39 -12.42 0.49
N TYR A 85 3.67 -12.05 0.54
CA TYR A 85 4.63 -12.46 -0.46
C TYR A 85 6.03 -12.48 0.15
N GLU A 86 6.94 -13.17 -0.55
CA GLU A 86 8.32 -13.29 -0.09
C GLU A 86 9.26 -12.82 -1.18
N PHE A 87 10.38 -12.24 -0.77
CA PHE A 87 11.40 -11.79 -1.70
C PHE A 87 12.76 -11.83 -1.03
N SER A 88 13.79 -11.93 -1.86
CA SER A 88 15.17 -11.96 -1.37
C SER A 88 15.70 -10.56 -1.16
N ALA A 89 16.39 -10.35 -0.04
CA ALA A 89 17.07 -9.11 0.26
C ALA A 89 18.42 -9.47 0.85
N GLY A 90 19.47 -9.39 0.03
CA GLY A 90 20.77 -9.88 0.42
C GLY A 90 20.73 -11.36 0.69
N ASN A 91 21.21 -11.78 1.86
CA ASN A 91 21.19 -13.18 2.26
C ASN A 91 19.94 -13.54 3.07
N LYS A 92 18.93 -12.65 3.09
CA LYS A 92 17.71 -12.86 3.86
C LYS A 92 16.56 -13.13 2.92
N LEU A 93 15.57 -13.86 3.43
CA LEU A 93 14.28 -14.03 2.78
C LEU A 93 13.28 -13.21 3.56
N ILE A 94 12.74 -12.18 2.93
CA ILE A 94 11.77 -11.30 3.58
C ILE A 94 10.38 -11.88 3.36
N SER A 95 9.68 -12.12 4.47
CA SER A 95 8.31 -12.61 4.46
C SER A 95 7.39 -11.44 4.79
N LYS A 96 6.75 -10.86 3.78
CA LYS A 96 6.04 -9.59 3.93
C LYS A 96 4.54 -9.78 3.90
N THR A 97 3.86 -9.17 4.87
CA THR A 97 2.41 -9.09 4.90
C THR A 97 2.00 -7.64 4.85
N VAL A 98 1.09 -7.31 3.94
CA VAL A 98 0.58 -5.94 3.78
C VAL A 98 -0.91 -5.96 4.03
N HIS A 99 -1.34 -5.21 5.05
CA HIS A 99 -2.75 -5.08 5.40
C HIS A 99 -3.34 -3.88 4.69
N HIS A 100 -4.47 -4.08 4.01
CA HIS A 100 -5.10 -3.06 3.19
C HIS A 100 -6.44 -2.65 3.77
N PHE A 101 -6.66 -1.35 3.83
CA PHE A 101 -7.93 -0.79 4.31
C PHE A 101 -8.53 0.09 3.23
N LEU A 102 -9.86 0.14 3.21
CA LEU A 102 -10.57 1.18 2.48
C LEU A 102 -10.84 2.30 3.46
N MET A 103 -10.53 3.51 3.05
CA MET A 103 -10.63 4.68 3.91
C MET A 103 -11.40 5.79 3.21
N ARG A 104 -11.85 6.77 3.98
CA ARG A 104 -12.51 7.96 3.46
C ARG A 104 -11.69 9.18 3.83
N GLN A 105 -11.47 10.07 2.87
CA GLN A 105 -10.79 11.32 3.13
C GLN A 105 -11.62 12.19 4.08
N THR A 106 -10.97 12.68 5.14
CA THR A 106 -11.59 13.61 6.10
C THR A 106 -10.98 14.99 6.02
N GLY A 107 -9.85 15.15 5.35
CA GLY A 107 -9.18 16.41 5.21
C GLY A 107 -7.90 16.29 4.40
N GLY A 108 -7.13 17.36 4.39
CA GLY A 108 -5.86 17.35 3.68
C GLY A 108 -6.01 17.56 2.19
N HIS A 109 -4.89 17.54 1.50
CA HIS A 109 -4.83 17.66 0.05
C HIS A 109 -3.64 16.86 -0.45
N LEU A 110 -3.67 16.44 -1.71
CA LEU A 110 -2.62 15.61 -2.28
C LEU A 110 -1.29 16.35 -2.31
N THR A 111 -0.27 15.75 -1.69
CA THR A 111 1.09 16.26 -1.75
C THR A 111 2.05 15.13 -1.39
N VAL A 112 3.24 15.11 -2.02
CA VAL A 112 4.30 14.18 -1.66
C VAL A 112 5.31 14.81 -0.69
N GLU A 113 5.09 16.04 -0.28
CA GLU A 113 6.06 16.78 0.53
C GLU A 113 6.17 16.25 1.95
N ASN A 114 5.16 15.54 2.43
CA ASN A 114 5.14 15.03 3.80
C ASN A 114 5.76 13.64 3.94
N ASP A 115 6.19 13.05 2.84
CA ASP A 115 6.82 11.73 2.86
C ASP A 115 8.26 11.86 3.36
N PRO A 116 8.56 11.36 4.59
CA PRO A 116 9.90 11.54 5.14
C PRO A 116 10.98 10.79 4.37
N GLN A 117 10.63 9.73 3.67
CA GLN A 117 11.58 8.94 2.91
C GLN A 117 11.64 9.35 1.44
N ARG A 118 10.73 10.21 1.00
CA ARG A 118 10.69 10.73 -0.36
C ARG A 118 10.67 9.64 -1.42
N GLU A 119 9.97 8.55 -1.13
CA GLU A 119 9.87 7.45 -2.08
C GLU A 119 8.85 7.73 -3.17
N ALA A 120 7.81 8.47 -2.84
CA ALA A 120 6.80 8.85 -3.83
C ALA A 120 7.27 10.09 -4.58
N VAL A 121 7.18 10.06 -5.91
CA VAL A 121 7.52 11.22 -6.75
C VAL A 121 6.29 11.95 -7.24
N ASP A 122 5.11 11.35 -7.05
CA ASP A 122 3.84 11.95 -7.47
C ASP A 122 2.71 11.33 -6.67
N VAL A 123 1.59 12.02 -6.59
CA VAL A 123 0.37 11.49 -5.97
C VAL A 123 -0.81 12.07 -6.74
N GLN A 124 -1.78 11.21 -7.08
CA GLN A 124 -2.92 11.64 -7.89
C GLN A 124 -4.17 10.85 -7.53
N TRP A 125 -5.32 11.40 -7.88
CA TRP A 125 -6.60 10.70 -7.81
C TRP A 125 -6.81 9.88 -9.07
N PHE A 126 -7.31 8.65 -8.88
CA PHE A 126 -7.60 7.74 -10.00
C PHE A 126 -9.01 7.19 -9.87
N GLU A 127 -9.70 7.08 -11.00
CA GLU A 127 -11.01 6.45 -11.04
C GLU A 127 -10.90 5.00 -10.60
N ILE A 128 -11.80 4.58 -9.73
CA ILE A 128 -11.78 3.21 -9.20
C ILE A 128 -11.91 2.19 -10.33
N GLU A 129 -12.71 2.50 -11.34
CA GLU A 129 -12.90 1.58 -12.46
C GLU A 129 -11.64 1.34 -13.27
N ASN A 130 -10.64 2.21 -13.14
CA ASN A 130 -9.40 2.11 -13.91
C ASN A 130 -8.26 1.48 -13.11
N LEU A 131 -8.49 1.01 -11.89
CA LEU A 131 -7.41 0.50 -11.03
C LEU A 131 -6.70 -0.69 -11.64
N ASP A 132 -7.43 -1.57 -12.32
CA ASP A 132 -6.83 -2.75 -12.92
C ASP A 132 -5.82 -2.39 -14.02
N ASN A 133 -6.05 -1.28 -14.72
CA ASN A 133 -5.15 -0.80 -15.77
C ASN A 133 -4.09 0.17 -15.25
N THR A 134 -4.20 0.59 -13.99
CA THR A 134 -3.34 1.62 -13.44
C THR A 134 -2.30 1.06 -12.48
N LEU A 135 -2.71 0.17 -11.58
CA LEU A 135 -1.80 -0.36 -10.57
C LEU A 135 -0.74 -1.24 -11.21
N ALA A 136 0.50 -1.06 -10.76
CA ALA A 136 1.65 -1.73 -11.35
C ALA A 136 1.76 -3.19 -10.94
N HIS A 137 1.21 -3.55 -9.77
CA HIS A 137 1.44 -4.88 -9.19
C HIS A 137 0.15 -5.66 -9.07
N GLU A 138 0.21 -6.95 -9.44
CA GLU A 138 -0.99 -7.78 -9.46
C GLU A 138 -1.62 -7.95 -8.08
N ASN A 139 -0.80 -8.02 -7.04
CA ASN A 139 -1.35 -8.14 -5.69
C ASN A 139 -2.20 -6.92 -5.33
N GLU A 140 -1.77 -5.73 -5.76
CA GLU A 140 -2.53 -4.52 -5.49
C GLU A 140 -3.76 -4.42 -6.40
N ARG A 141 -3.67 -4.92 -7.63
CA ARG A 141 -4.85 -5.00 -8.51
C ARG A 141 -5.94 -5.84 -7.88
N ARG A 142 -5.55 -6.95 -7.24
CA ARG A 142 -6.51 -7.80 -6.54
C ARG A 142 -7.22 -7.04 -5.43
N MET A 143 -6.48 -6.24 -4.68
CA MET A 143 -7.08 -5.42 -3.64
C MET A 143 -7.99 -4.34 -4.23
N GLY A 144 -7.60 -3.76 -5.37
CA GLY A 144 -8.45 -2.80 -6.08
C GLY A 144 -9.77 -3.41 -6.51
N ARG A 145 -9.74 -4.65 -6.97
CA ARG A 145 -10.99 -5.36 -7.30
C ARG A 145 -11.86 -5.55 -6.05
N GLY A 146 -11.20 -5.76 -4.89
CA GLY A 146 -11.92 -5.83 -3.63
C GLY A 146 -12.63 -4.53 -3.27
N VAL A 147 -12.01 -3.38 -3.59
CA VAL A 147 -12.66 -2.09 -3.40
C VAL A 147 -13.92 -1.98 -4.28
N GLN A 148 -13.77 -2.37 -5.55
CA GLN A 148 -14.91 -2.33 -6.50
C GLN A 148 -16.05 -3.20 -6.01
N GLU A 149 -15.74 -4.41 -5.55
CA GLU A 149 -16.75 -5.34 -5.06
C GLU A 149 -17.46 -4.82 -3.82
N TRP A 150 -16.66 -4.26 -2.89
CA TRP A 150 -17.25 -3.74 -1.66
C TRP A 150 -18.21 -2.58 -1.96
N LEU A 151 -17.81 -1.67 -2.84
CA LEU A 151 -18.63 -0.53 -3.20
C LEU A 151 -19.92 -0.98 -3.93
N ALA A 152 -19.82 -2.03 -4.74
CA ALA A 152 -20.99 -2.54 -5.46
C ALA A 152 -22.03 -3.13 -4.53
N ARG A 153 -21.63 -3.54 -3.32
CA ARG A 153 -22.55 -4.13 -2.35
C ARG A 153 -23.19 -3.09 -1.44
N GLN A 154 -22.85 -1.81 -1.55
CA GLN A 154 -23.39 -0.76 -0.69
C GLN A 154 -24.70 -0.16 -1.22
#